data_9d7ab16bef50d7e0a96caa138e428ddf
#
_entry.id   9d7ab16bef50d7e0a96caa138e428ddf
#
_cell.length_a   1.000
_cell.length_b   1.000
_cell.length_c   1.000
_cell.angle_alpha   90.00
_cell.angle_beta   90.00
_cell.angle_gamma   90.00
#
_symmetry.space_group_name_H-M   'P 1'
#
loop_
_entity.id
_entity.type
_entity.pdbx_description
1 polymer ?
#
loop_
_entity_poly.entity_id
_entity_poly.type
_entity_poly.pdbx_seq_one_letter_code
_entity_poly.pdbx_strand_id
1 'polypeptide(L)'
;MTPFARPRTRRGFTLIELLVVIAIIAILIGLLLPAVQKVREAAARVKCQNNLKQWALAAHSYQDTVGGLPPAMVVPGATFSTAPDNTTGYGPNWITLILPYIEQAPLYNQQVTSITSWLNTVNTDHNWRLVRTANFNYAQCPSDPRNTTPYAGAGGSWVRGNYAANLGPTGQEANDGGSTSFAFTINGVTTSLNGRGPFWFTTKAAHKCMTIQGIQDGSSNTIMMSEVLSGLNATDSRGVWAMGHIGASTIGSYGKGAALTPNAKNDLSDIITTCPGSTAAALNLGCANGSNTVATARSAHTGGVNAAMGDGTVRFLRDSISQLAFYQLGSAQDGQPLPAEAN
;
A
#
# COMPACT_ATOMS: atom_id res chain seq x y z
N MET A 1 48.49 -65.96 -17.89
CA MET A 1 49.24 -64.74 -17.65
C MET A 1 48.24 -63.60 -17.52
N THR A 2 47.94 -63.17 -16.31
CA THR A 2 47.04 -62.06 -16.04
C THR A 2 47.84 -60.74 -16.03
N PRO A 3 47.43 -59.69 -16.74
CA PRO A 3 48.18 -58.44 -16.74
C PRO A 3 48.05 -57.73 -15.40
N PHE A 4 49.16 -57.41 -14.80
CA PHE A 4 49.22 -56.56 -13.61
C PHE A 4 48.72 -55.15 -13.93
N ALA A 5 47.64 -54.74 -13.28
CA ALA A 5 47.13 -53.37 -13.33
C ALA A 5 48.14 -52.45 -12.60
N ARG A 6 48.68 -51.44 -13.31
CA ARG A 6 49.56 -50.43 -12.72
C ARG A 6 48.78 -49.62 -11.67
N PRO A 7 49.34 -49.43 -10.46
CA PRO A 7 48.71 -48.59 -9.45
C PRO A 7 48.64 -47.14 -9.97
N ARG A 8 47.41 -46.58 -10.03
CA ARG A 8 47.20 -45.13 -10.26
C ARG A 8 47.76 -44.39 -9.09
N THR A 9 48.85 -43.65 -9.27
CA THR A 9 49.36 -42.71 -8.27
C THR A 9 48.34 -41.60 -8.04
N ARG A 10 47.69 -41.63 -6.89
CA ARG A 10 46.83 -40.52 -6.43
C ARG A 10 47.77 -39.33 -6.08
N ARG A 11 47.70 -38.27 -6.85
CA ARG A 11 48.38 -37.00 -6.52
C ARG A 11 47.74 -36.47 -5.23
N GLY A 12 48.52 -36.30 -4.18
CA GLY A 12 48.09 -35.66 -2.94
C GLY A 12 47.90 -34.16 -3.15
N PHE A 13 46.84 -33.59 -2.58
CA PHE A 13 46.55 -32.16 -2.60
C PHE A 13 47.41 -31.47 -1.52
N THR A 14 48.10 -30.39 -1.87
CA THR A 14 48.91 -29.64 -0.90
C THR A 14 48.06 -28.66 -0.10
N LEU A 15 48.44 -28.35 1.13
CA LEU A 15 47.77 -27.38 1.99
C LEU A 15 47.70 -25.98 1.34
N ILE A 16 48.77 -25.61 0.61
CA ILE A 16 48.84 -24.33 -0.11
C ILE A 16 47.82 -24.27 -1.25
N GLU A 17 47.66 -25.33 -2.04
CA GLU A 17 46.67 -25.37 -3.11
C GLU A 17 45.26 -25.22 -2.56
N LEU A 18 44.94 -25.86 -1.42
CA LEU A 18 43.64 -25.70 -0.77
C LEU A 18 43.44 -24.26 -0.27
N LEU A 19 44.46 -23.68 0.36
CA LEU A 19 44.38 -22.34 0.92
C LEU A 19 44.18 -21.26 -0.15
N VAL A 20 44.84 -21.36 -1.30
CA VAL A 20 44.69 -20.46 -2.42
C VAL A 20 43.27 -20.56 -3.01
N VAL A 21 42.75 -21.76 -3.14
CA VAL A 21 41.38 -21.95 -3.69
C VAL A 21 40.31 -21.32 -2.76
N ILE A 22 40.41 -21.58 -1.45
CA ILE A 22 39.44 -20.96 -0.51
C ILE A 22 39.59 -19.44 -0.45
N ALA A 23 40.81 -18.89 -0.58
CA ALA A 23 41.03 -17.46 -0.65
C ALA A 23 40.35 -16.82 -1.88
N ILE A 24 40.51 -17.44 -3.06
CA ILE A 24 39.87 -16.96 -4.29
C ILE A 24 38.32 -17.03 -4.16
N ILE A 25 37.82 -18.15 -3.63
CA ILE A 25 36.36 -18.30 -3.42
C ILE A 25 35.84 -17.23 -2.45
N ALA A 26 36.56 -16.98 -1.35
CA ALA A 26 36.15 -15.95 -0.39
C ALA A 26 36.10 -14.54 -1.00
N ILE A 27 37.09 -14.19 -1.84
CA ILE A 27 37.10 -12.91 -2.58
C ILE A 27 35.94 -12.83 -3.54
N LEU A 28 35.70 -13.89 -4.33
CA LEU A 28 34.58 -13.91 -5.29
C LEU A 28 33.21 -13.78 -4.60
N ILE A 29 33.00 -14.52 -3.51
CA ILE A 29 31.75 -14.43 -2.72
C ILE A 29 31.61 -13.04 -2.11
N GLY A 30 32.70 -12.48 -1.55
CA GLY A 30 32.72 -11.15 -0.96
C GLY A 30 32.33 -10.03 -1.94
N LEU A 31 32.69 -10.17 -3.22
CA LEU A 31 32.31 -9.21 -4.26
C LEU A 31 30.92 -9.47 -4.85
N LEU A 32 30.52 -10.74 -4.99
CA LEU A 32 29.25 -11.12 -5.61
C LEU A 32 28.05 -10.91 -4.68
N LEU A 33 28.19 -11.16 -3.37
CA LEU A 33 27.08 -11.11 -2.44
C LEU A 33 26.37 -9.74 -2.41
N PRO A 34 27.07 -8.59 -2.29
CA PRO A 34 26.45 -7.28 -2.32
C PRO A 34 25.80 -6.96 -3.69
N ALA A 35 26.42 -7.40 -4.79
CA ALA A 35 25.89 -7.20 -6.13
C ALA A 35 24.57 -7.97 -6.34
N VAL A 36 24.54 -9.24 -5.94
CA VAL A 36 23.33 -10.07 -6.02
C VAL A 36 22.19 -9.49 -5.18
N GLN A 37 22.46 -8.97 -3.98
CA GLN A 37 21.44 -8.34 -3.14
C GLN A 37 20.84 -7.10 -3.81
N LYS A 38 21.64 -6.24 -4.42
CA LYS A 38 21.16 -5.07 -5.18
C LYS A 38 20.29 -5.46 -6.37
N VAL A 39 20.68 -6.49 -7.12
CA VAL A 39 19.91 -6.99 -8.27
C VAL A 39 18.57 -7.57 -7.79
N ARG A 40 18.56 -8.33 -6.69
CA ARG A 40 17.32 -8.87 -6.11
C ARG A 40 16.35 -7.77 -5.68
N GLU A 41 16.86 -6.73 -5.00
CA GLU A 41 16.01 -5.60 -4.58
C GLU A 41 15.48 -4.82 -5.79
N ALA A 42 16.30 -4.59 -6.81
CA ALA A 42 15.85 -3.96 -8.05
C ALA A 42 14.74 -4.77 -8.73
N ALA A 43 14.89 -6.10 -8.82
CA ALA A 43 13.88 -6.99 -9.38
C ALA A 43 12.59 -6.99 -8.55
N ALA A 44 12.69 -7.02 -7.22
CA ALA A 44 11.56 -6.93 -6.32
C ALA A 44 10.80 -5.61 -6.49
N ARG A 45 11.52 -4.49 -6.60
CA ARG A 45 10.92 -3.17 -6.86
C ARG A 45 10.17 -3.12 -8.19
N VAL A 46 10.74 -3.66 -9.28
CA VAL A 46 10.05 -3.77 -10.57
C VAL A 46 8.76 -4.60 -10.42
N LYS A 47 8.79 -5.68 -9.66
CA LYS A 47 7.59 -6.48 -9.37
C LYS A 47 6.53 -5.66 -8.64
N CYS A 48 6.91 -4.87 -7.62
CA CYS A 48 5.97 -4.02 -6.87
C CYS A 48 5.37 -2.92 -7.77
N GLN A 49 6.17 -2.35 -8.69
CA GLN A 49 5.68 -1.41 -9.71
C GLN A 49 4.67 -2.05 -10.66
N ASN A 50 4.95 -3.26 -11.12
CA ASN A 50 4.03 -4.01 -11.97
C ASN A 50 2.73 -4.35 -11.25
N ASN A 51 2.78 -4.71 -9.96
CA ASN A 51 1.58 -4.93 -9.15
C ASN A 51 0.74 -3.64 -9.07
N LEU A 52 1.36 -2.48 -8.77
CA LEU A 52 0.66 -1.18 -8.78
C LEU A 52 0.04 -0.87 -10.14
N LYS A 53 0.73 -1.18 -11.23
CA LYS A 53 0.20 -1.01 -12.58
C LYS A 53 -1.05 -1.87 -12.79
N GLN A 54 -1.06 -3.13 -12.33
CA GLN A 54 -2.24 -4.01 -12.42
C GLN A 54 -3.41 -3.47 -11.59
N TRP A 55 -3.17 -2.98 -10.38
CA TRP A 55 -4.19 -2.33 -9.55
C TRP A 55 -4.78 -1.10 -10.22
N ALA A 56 -3.95 -0.25 -10.84
CA ALA A 56 -4.40 0.92 -11.57
C ALA A 56 -5.28 0.54 -12.77
N LEU A 57 -4.85 -0.43 -13.57
CA LEU A 57 -5.62 -0.93 -14.71
C LEU A 57 -6.97 -1.53 -14.28
N ALA A 58 -7.00 -2.29 -13.19
CA ALA A 58 -8.24 -2.82 -12.64
C ALA A 58 -9.20 -1.72 -12.17
N ALA A 59 -8.69 -0.66 -11.54
CA ALA A 59 -9.50 0.49 -11.13
C ALA A 59 -10.04 1.27 -12.34
N HIS A 60 -9.28 1.40 -13.41
CA HIS A 60 -9.75 1.98 -14.69
C HIS A 60 -10.87 1.12 -15.30
N SER A 61 -10.69 -0.20 -15.35
CA SER A 61 -11.71 -1.13 -15.86
C SER A 61 -12.99 -1.08 -15.03
N TYR A 62 -12.88 -0.94 -13.72
CA TYR A 62 -14.03 -0.70 -12.85
C TYR A 62 -14.72 0.63 -13.20
N GLN A 63 -13.97 1.72 -13.37
CA GLN A 63 -14.51 3.02 -13.76
C GLN A 63 -15.24 2.94 -15.10
N ASP A 64 -14.70 2.26 -16.09
CA ASP A 64 -15.33 2.12 -17.41
C ASP A 64 -16.69 1.40 -17.32
N THR A 65 -16.84 0.50 -16.35
CA THR A 65 -18.07 -0.27 -16.15
C THR A 65 -19.09 0.46 -15.27
N VAL A 66 -18.62 1.14 -14.21
CA VAL A 66 -19.48 1.72 -13.15
C VAL A 66 -19.63 3.24 -13.30
N GLY A 67 -18.73 3.88 -14.05
CA GLY A 67 -18.74 5.32 -14.31
C GLY A 67 -18.04 6.16 -13.25
N GLY A 68 -17.08 5.59 -12.52
CA GLY A 68 -16.19 6.25 -11.57
C GLY A 68 -15.29 5.25 -10.86
N LEU A 69 -14.23 5.72 -10.21
CA LEU A 69 -13.32 4.89 -9.43
C LEU A 69 -14.06 4.17 -8.29
N PRO A 70 -13.59 3.00 -7.86
CA PRO A 70 -14.22 2.28 -6.75
C PRO A 70 -14.12 3.10 -5.45
N PRO A 71 -15.12 3.04 -4.56
CA PRO A 71 -15.00 3.66 -3.26
C PRO A 71 -13.88 3.02 -2.43
N ALA A 72 -13.17 3.85 -1.69
CA ALA A 72 -12.16 3.39 -0.74
C ALA A 72 -12.73 2.34 0.21
N MET A 73 -13.96 2.59 0.66
CA MET A 73 -14.78 1.67 1.44
C MET A 73 -16.25 2.11 1.36
N VAL A 74 -17.17 1.17 1.34
CA VAL A 74 -18.60 1.43 1.49
C VAL A 74 -18.94 1.50 2.97
N VAL A 75 -19.64 2.55 3.39
CA VAL A 75 -20.01 2.77 4.80
C VAL A 75 -21.52 2.91 4.93
N PRO A 76 -22.12 2.49 6.08
CA PRO A 76 -23.57 2.47 6.22
C PRO A 76 -24.22 3.85 6.41
N GLY A 77 -23.44 4.88 6.69
CA GLY A 77 -23.92 6.25 6.92
C GLY A 77 -22.77 7.23 7.11
N ALA A 78 -23.11 8.48 7.40
CA ALA A 78 -22.12 9.56 7.57
C ALA A 78 -21.18 9.35 8.76
N THR A 79 -21.60 8.58 9.75
CA THR A 79 -20.77 8.19 10.91
C THR A 79 -20.45 6.71 10.79
N PHE A 80 -19.18 6.38 10.62
CA PHE A 80 -18.68 5.01 10.68
C PHE A 80 -17.58 4.89 11.73
N SER A 81 -17.40 3.71 12.26
CA SER A 81 -16.28 3.47 13.16
C SER A 81 -14.96 3.50 12.39
N THR A 82 -14.03 4.27 12.89
CA THR A 82 -12.65 4.30 12.40
C THR A 82 -11.84 3.13 12.93
N ALA A 83 -12.36 2.40 13.93
CA ALA A 83 -11.73 1.22 14.47
C ALA A 83 -12.20 -0.05 13.73
N PRO A 84 -11.28 -0.92 13.29
CA PRO A 84 -11.64 -2.19 12.67
C PRO A 84 -12.16 -3.16 13.74
N ASP A 85 -13.47 -3.27 13.86
CA ASP A 85 -14.12 -4.23 14.73
C ASP A 85 -15.10 -5.15 13.97
N ASN A 86 -15.65 -6.15 14.65
CA ASN A 86 -16.62 -7.07 14.07
C ASN A 86 -18.05 -6.54 14.01
N THR A 87 -18.35 -5.50 14.76
CA THR A 87 -19.71 -5.07 15.07
C THR A 87 -20.11 -3.81 14.33
N THR A 88 -19.12 -2.98 13.94
CA THR A 88 -19.39 -1.74 13.25
C THR A 88 -19.47 -1.94 11.74
N GLY A 89 -20.45 -1.25 11.18
CA GLY A 89 -20.75 -1.34 9.78
C GLY A 89 -19.69 -0.70 8.90
N TYR A 90 -18.75 -1.50 8.43
CA TYR A 90 -17.96 -1.17 7.25
C TYR A 90 -18.13 -2.27 6.20
N GLY A 91 -18.32 -1.85 4.96
CA GLY A 91 -18.55 -2.70 3.83
C GLY A 91 -17.31 -2.99 3.01
N PRO A 92 -17.51 -3.53 1.81
CA PRO A 92 -16.43 -3.81 0.87
C PRO A 92 -15.58 -2.59 0.58
N ASN A 93 -14.28 -2.80 0.45
CA ASN A 93 -13.32 -1.78 0.07
C ASN A 93 -13.01 -1.84 -1.43
N TRP A 94 -12.24 -0.87 -1.91
CA TRP A 94 -11.85 -0.73 -3.30
C TRP A 94 -11.21 -2.02 -3.88
N ILE A 95 -10.37 -2.74 -3.13
CA ILE A 95 -9.75 -3.99 -3.61
C ILE A 95 -10.81 -5.08 -3.80
N THR A 96 -11.72 -5.23 -2.83
CA THR A 96 -12.81 -6.21 -2.94
C THR A 96 -13.66 -5.96 -4.17
N LEU A 97 -13.92 -4.68 -4.49
CA LEU A 97 -14.78 -4.30 -5.62
C LEU A 97 -14.10 -4.49 -6.99
N ILE A 98 -12.76 -4.40 -7.06
CA ILE A 98 -12.03 -4.59 -8.32
C ILE A 98 -11.50 -6.01 -8.52
N LEU A 99 -11.75 -6.96 -7.61
CA LEU A 99 -11.36 -8.36 -7.79
C LEU A 99 -11.73 -8.96 -9.14
N PRO A 100 -12.92 -8.69 -9.74
CA PRO A 100 -13.28 -9.21 -11.07
C PRO A 100 -12.35 -8.73 -12.18
N TYR A 101 -11.70 -7.59 -12.02
CA TYR A 101 -10.85 -6.94 -13.02
C TYR A 101 -9.35 -7.26 -12.86
N ILE A 102 -9.00 -8.12 -11.87
CA ILE A 102 -7.63 -8.53 -11.58
C ILE A 102 -7.54 -10.07 -11.51
N GLU A 103 -8.26 -10.75 -12.37
CA GLU A 103 -8.29 -12.23 -12.48
C GLU A 103 -8.76 -12.95 -11.19
N GLN A 104 -9.42 -12.24 -10.28
CA GLN A 104 -9.95 -12.78 -9.03
C GLN A 104 -11.50 -12.85 -9.04
N ALA A 105 -12.11 -12.94 -10.21
CA ALA A 105 -13.57 -13.09 -10.32
C ALA A 105 -14.13 -14.31 -9.56
N PRO A 106 -13.46 -15.48 -9.50
CA PRO A 106 -13.95 -16.60 -8.68
C PRO A 106 -14.07 -16.27 -7.21
N LEU A 107 -13.11 -15.51 -6.65
CA LEU A 107 -13.13 -15.06 -5.26
C LEU A 107 -14.27 -14.07 -5.00
N TYR A 108 -14.46 -13.10 -5.89
CA TYR A 108 -15.57 -12.15 -5.83
C TYR A 108 -16.94 -12.85 -5.88
N ASN A 109 -17.11 -13.79 -6.82
CA ASN A 109 -18.38 -14.49 -7.06
C ASN A 109 -18.81 -15.37 -5.88
N GLN A 110 -17.87 -15.85 -5.05
CA GLN A 110 -18.21 -16.57 -3.81
C GLN A 110 -19.01 -15.70 -2.85
N GLN A 111 -18.84 -14.39 -2.87
CA GLN A 111 -19.44 -13.45 -1.95
C GLN A 111 -20.28 -12.36 -2.64
N VAL A 112 -20.58 -12.51 -3.93
CA VAL A 112 -21.24 -11.50 -4.75
C VAL A 112 -22.57 -11.06 -4.16
N THR A 113 -23.35 -11.97 -3.61
CA THR A 113 -24.66 -11.65 -2.98
C THR A 113 -24.50 -10.71 -1.79
N SER A 114 -23.54 -11.00 -0.90
CA SER A 114 -23.25 -10.16 0.25
C SER A 114 -22.66 -8.81 -0.18
N ILE A 115 -21.72 -8.79 -1.11
CA ILE A 115 -21.13 -7.56 -1.66
C ILE A 115 -22.21 -6.68 -2.29
N THR A 116 -23.06 -7.26 -3.15
CA THR A 116 -24.13 -6.52 -3.82
C THR A 116 -25.18 -6.00 -2.84
N SER A 117 -25.47 -6.77 -1.80
CA SER A 117 -26.37 -6.33 -0.72
C SER A 117 -25.81 -5.10 -0.01
N TRP A 118 -24.53 -5.04 0.28
CA TRP A 118 -23.87 -3.86 0.85
C TRP A 118 -23.90 -2.65 -0.08
N LEU A 119 -23.77 -2.86 -1.39
CA LEU A 119 -23.85 -1.80 -2.37
C LEU A 119 -25.26 -1.21 -2.49
N ASN A 120 -26.30 -1.99 -2.34
CA ASN A 120 -27.68 -1.58 -2.59
C ASN A 120 -28.45 -1.18 -1.32
N THR A 121 -28.14 -1.78 -0.19
CA THR A 121 -28.86 -1.56 1.07
C THR A 121 -27.89 -1.46 2.25
N VAL A 122 -28.28 -0.68 3.29
CA VAL A 122 -27.54 -0.79 4.58
C VAL A 122 -27.73 -2.19 5.09
N ASN A 123 -26.65 -2.94 5.22
CA ASN A 123 -26.72 -4.34 5.54
C ASN A 123 -25.85 -4.68 6.75
N THR A 124 -26.34 -5.63 7.52
CA THR A 124 -25.60 -6.30 8.58
C THR A 124 -24.97 -7.61 8.11
N ASP A 125 -25.10 -7.96 6.82
CA ASP A 125 -24.46 -9.14 6.25
C ASP A 125 -22.96 -8.92 6.05
N HIS A 126 -22.18 -9.55 6.90
CA HIS A 126 -20.71 -9.47 6.87
C HIS A 126 -20.05 -10.63 6.11
N ASN A 127 -20.81 -11.46 5.38
CA ASN A 127 -20.25 -12.61 4.65
C ASN A 127 -19.26 -12.20 3.54
N TRP A 128 -19.39 -10.99 2.99
CA TRP A 128 -18.39 -10.46 2.05
C TRP A 128 -16.97 -10.49 2.64
N ARG A 129 -16.82 -10.42 3.97
CA ARG A 129 -15.51 -10.47 4.66
C ARG A 129 -14.82 -11.83 4.54
N LEU A 130 -15.47 -12.88 4.06
CA LEU A 130 -14.85 -14.18 3.83
C LEU A 130 -13.76 -14.14 2.75
N VAL A 131 -13.77 -13.15 1.87
CA VAL A 131 -12.66 -12.90 0.92
C VAL A 131 -11.32 -12.62 1.62
N ARG A 132 -11.32 -12.18 2.87
CA ARG A 132 -10.15 -11.73 3.64
C ARG A 132 -9.05 -12.77 3.83
N THR A 133 -9.40 -14.04 3.71
CA THR A 133 -8.45 -15.16 3.88
C THR A 133 -7.66 -15.46 2.61
N ALA A 134 -8.07 -14.90 1.50
CA ALA A 134 -7.41 -15.15 0.22
C ALA A 134 -6.04 -14.46 0.17
N ASN A 135 -5.06 -15.22 -0.31
CA ASN A 135 -3.73 -14.72 -0.60
C ASN A 135 -3.49 -14.79 -2.11
N PHE A 136 -3.14 -13.67 -2.71
CA PHE A 136 -2.84 -13.60 -4.13
C PHE A 136 -1.65 -12.67 -4.39
N ASN A 137 -0.85 -13.02 -5.40
CA ASN A 137 0.46 -12.44 -5.64
C ASN A 137 0.45 -10.92 -5.87
N TYR A 138 -0.64 -10.37 -6.41
CA TYR A 138 -0.75 -8.93 -6.67
C TYR A 138 -0.93 -8.10 -5.40
N ALA A 139 -1.41 -8.71 -4.29
CA ALA A 139 -1.62 -7.97 -3.05
C ALA A 139 -0.33 -7.67 -2.29
N GLN A 140 0.74 -8.42 -2.56
CA GLN A 140 1.96 -8.37 -1.76
C GLN A 140 3.16 -7.84 -2.55
N CYS A 141 3.94 -6.98 -1.89
CA CYS A 141 5.24 -6.53 -2.38
C CYS A 141 6.33 -7.49 -1.85
N PRO A 142 7.14 -8.13 -2.72
CA PRO A 142 8.17 -9.07 -2.30
C PRO A 142 9.30 -8.44 -1.48
N SER A 143 9.43 -7.12 -1.46
CA SER A 143 10.39 -6.40 -0.60
C SER A 143 9.92 -6.26 0.84
N ASP A 144 8.63 -6.48 1.15
CA ASP A 144 8.13 -6.42 2.52
C ASP A 144 8.06 -7.81 3.16
N PRO A 145 8.97 -8.15 4.10
CA PRO A 145 8.99 -9.47 4.74
C PRO A 145 7.88 -9.66 5.80
N ARG A 146 7.11 -8.62 6.13
CA ARG A 146 6.13 -8.59 7.23
C ARG A 146 4.75 -9.11 6.86
N ASN A 147 4.48 -9.38 5.59
CA ASN A 147 3.16 -9.76 5.08
C ASN A 147 2.74 -11.21 5.41
N THR A 148 3.49 -11.92 6.24
CA THR A 148 3.27 -13.34 6.57
C THR A 148 2.29 -13.57 7.73
N THR A 149 2.12 -12.59 8.63
CA THR A 149 1.26 -12.75 9.81
C THR A 149 -0.10 -12.08 9.57
N PRO A 150 -1.21 -12.85 9.47
CA PRO A 150 -2.54 -12.29 9.32
C PRO A 150 -2.93 -11.41 10.51
N TYR A 151 -3.77 -10.40 10.26
CA TYR A 151 -4.36 -9.60 11.32
C TYR A 151 -5.46 -10.41 12.04
N ALA A 152 -5.42 -10.44 13.37
CA ALA A 152 -6.31 -11.23 14.20
C ALA A 152 -7.55 -10.49 14.68
N GLY A 153 -7.58 -9.16 14.56
CA GLY A 153 -8.75 -8.37 14.92
C GLY A 153 -9.92 -8.55 13.95
N ALA A 154 -11.06 -7.97 14.24
CA ALA A 154 -12.26 -7.94 13.39
C ALA A 154 -12.66 -9.33 12.83
N GLY A 155 -12.62 -10.38 13.66
CA GLY A 155 -12.94 -11.76 13.28
C GLY A 155 -11.77 -12.59 12.78
N GLY A 156 -10.57 -12.04 12.72
CA GLY A 156 -9.31 -12.74 12.47
C GLY A 156 -9.08 -13.17 11.02
N SER A 157 -7.89 -13.71 10.79
CA SER A 157 -7.47 -14.30 9.52
C SER A 157 -7.44 -13.33 8.32
N TRP A 158 -7.23 -12.04 8.56
CA TRP A 158 -7.11 -11.05 7.50
C TRP A 158 -5.71 -11.06 6.90
N VAL A 159 -5.62 -11.46 5.66
CA VAL A 159 -4.34 -11.53 4.93
C VAL A 159 -3.81 -10.14 4.61
N ARG A 160 -2.48 -10.02 4.63
CA ARG A 160 -1.76 -8.77 4.39
C ARG A 160 -1.62 -8.46 2.91
N GLY A 161 -1.52 -7.16 2.62
CA GLY A 161 -1.15 -6.61 1.32
C GLY A 161 -0.31 -5.34 1.53
N ASN A 162 0.16 -4.78 0.43
CA ASN A 162 1.09 -3.66 0.45
C ASN A 162 0.62 -2.48 -0.41
N TYR A 163 -0.65 -2.45 -0.81
CA TYR A 163 -1.16 -1.40 -1.71
C TYR A 163 -2.38 -0.71 -1.12
N ALA A 164 -2.41 0.61 -1.24
CA ALA A 164 -3.43 1.45 -0.65
C ALA A 164 -3.93 2.52 -1.62
N ALA A 165 -5.23 2.74 -1.63
CA ALA A 165 -5.87 3.84 -2.34
C ALA A 165 -5.64 5.18 -1.61
N ASN A 166 -5.52 6.26 -2.36
CA ASN A 166 -5.27 7.59 -1.85
C ASN A 166 -6.58 8.33 -1.55
N LEU A 167 -6.83 8.60 -0.26
CA LEU A 167 -7.94 9.44 0.21
C LEU A 167 -7.61 10.93 0.14
N GLY A 168 -6.35 11.27 -0.08
CA GLY A 168 -5.83 12.63 -0.08
C GLY A 168 -5.27 13.10 1.26
N PRO A 169 -4.57 14.23 1.25
CA PRO A 169 -3.91 14.78 2.42
C PRO A 169 -4.85 15.15 3.57
N THR A 170 -6.13 15.40 3.32
CA THR A 170 -7.16 15.66 4.34
C THR A 170 -8.04 14.44 4.66
N GLY A 171 -8.01 13.46 3.86
CA GLY A 171 -8.46 12.06 3.83
C GLY A 171 -9.76 11.67 4.49
N GLN A 172 -9.91 11.83 5.77
CA GLN A 172 -10.98 11.15 6.51
C GLN A 172 -12.28 11.98 6.65
N GLU A 173 -12.21 13.29 6.48
CA GLU A 173 -13.35 14.16 6.76
C GLU A 173 -14.32 14.30 5.58
N ALA A 174 -13.99 13.70 4.44
CA ALA A 174 -14.77 13.78 3.23
C ALA A 174 -15.61 12.53 3.00
N ASN A 175 -16.69 12.37 3.75
CA ASN A 175 -17.76 11.45 3.39
C ASN A 175 -18.52 12.01 2.16
N ASP A 176 -18.86 11.12 1.20
CA ASP A 176 -19.68 11.45 0.02
C ASP A 176 -19.19 12.65 -0.82
N GLY A 177 -17.88 12.89 -0.82
CA GLY A 177 -17.32 13.90 -1.70
C GLY A 177 -17.29 15.32 -1.14
N GLY A 178 -17.48 15.51 0.16
CA GLY A 178 -17.28 16.81 0.79
C GLY A 178 -15.87 17.34 0.57
N SER A 179 -15.74 18.60 0.16
CA SER A 179 -14.45 19.28 0.06
C SER A 179 -14.05 19.74 1.46
N THR A 180 -12.92 19.26 1.97
CA THR A 180 -12.31 19.82 3.16
C THR A 180 -11.08 20.59 2.75
N SER A 181 -11.14 21.92 2.90
CA SER A 181 -9.95 22.75 2.82
C SER A 181 -9.19 22.64 4.13
N PHE A 182 -7.90 22.41 4.07
CA PHE A 182 -7.00 22.39 5.20
C PHE A 182 -6.01 23.56 5.11
N ALA A 183 -5.87 24.30 6.19
CA ALA A 183 -4.85 25.33 6.28
C ALA A 183 -3.49 24.67 6.48
N PHE A 184 -2.61 24.85 5.54
CA PHE A 184 -1.30 24.26 5.50
C PHE A 184 -0.24 25.36 5.59
N THR A 185 0.67 25.27 6.55
CA THR A 185 1.71 26.27 6.76
C THR A 185 3.08 25.70 6.38
N ILE A 186 3.68 26.25 5.32
CA ILE A 186 5.06 25.96 4.94
C ILE A 186 5.87 27.24 5.00
N ASN A 187 7.02 27.19 5.66
CA ASN A 187 7.92 28.32 5.78
C ASN A 187 7.22 29.61 6.26
N GLY A 188 6.24 29.47 7.16
CA GLY A 188 5.48 30.60 7.71
C GLY A 188 4.36 31.14 6.79
N VAL A 189 4.16 30.59 5.60
CA VAL A 189 3.04 30.94 4.71
C VAL A 189 1.93 29.92 4.90
N THR A 190 0.77 30.39 5.33
CA THR A 190 -0.44 29.56 5.46
C THR A 190 -1.25 29.66 4.18
N THR A 191 -1.46 28.52 3.52
CA THR A 191 -2.36 28.40 2.37
C THR A 191 -3.46 27.37 2.69
N SER A 192 -4.64 27.56 2.15
CA SER A 192 -5.73 26.63 2.29
C SER A 192 -5.84 25.85 0.97
N LEU A 193 -5.58 24.55 1.01
CA LEU A 193 -5.65 23.68 -0.14
C LEU A 193 -6.79 22.66 0.05
N ASN A 194 -7.45 22.33 -1.05
CA ASN A 194 -8.39 21.21 -1.08
C ASN A 194 -7.58 19.91 -1.14
N GLY A 195 -7.55 19.18 -0.06
CA GLY A 195 -6.73 17.98 0.07
C GLY A 195 -7.44 16.66 -0.24
N ARG A 196 -8.49 16.68 -1.05
CA ARG A 196 -9.23 15.47 -1.43
C ARG A 196 -8.46 14.64 -2.44
N GLY A 197 -8.32 13.34 -2.15
CA GLY A 197 -7.77 12.37 -3.10
C GLY A 197 -8.83 11.83 -4.08
N PRO A 198 -8.42 10.98 -5.03
CA PRO A 198 -9.31 10.36 -6.01
C PRO A 198 -10.30 9.35 -5.39
N PHE A 199 -10.00 8.82 -4.21
CA PHE A 199 -10.84 7.87 -3.48
C PHE A 199 -11.39 8.51 -2.22
N TRP A 200 -12.59 8.07 -1.81
CA TRP A 200 -13.19 8.43 -0.52
C TRP A 200 -14.15 7.34 -0.04
N PHE A 201 -14.63 7.49 1.18
CA PHE A 201 -15.68 6.63 1.70
C PHE A 201 -17.02 7.05 1.12
N THR A 202 -17.82 6.07 0.68
CA THR A 202 -19.15 6.33 0.11
C THR A 202 -20.22 5.67 0.95
N THR A 203 -21.38 6.31 1.02
CA THR A 203 -22.56 5.65 1.54
C THR A 203 -23.17 4.70 0.49
N LYS A 204 -24.09 3.84 0.91
CA LYS A 204 -24.70 2.80 0.07
C LYS A 204 -25.26 3.24 -1.30
N ALA A 205 -25.58 4.51 -1.47
CA ALA A 205 -26.18 5.00 -2.71
C ALA A 205 -25.15 5.35 -3.81
N ALA A 206 -23.89 5.56 -3.44
CA ALA A 206 -22.83 5.96 -4.35
C ALA A 206 -21.76 4.88 -4.43
N HIS A 207 -21.84 4.01 -5.45
CA HIS A 207 -20.88 2.91 -5.64
C HIS A 207 -19.57 3.36 -6.29
N LYS A 208 -19.36 4.67 -6.42
CA LYS A 208 -18.23 5.24 -7.16
C LYS A 208 -17.73 6.52 -6.53
N CYS A 209 -16.44 6.71 -6.70
CA CYS A 209 -15.74 7.95 -6.42
C CYS A 209 -15.59 8.81 -7.68
N MET A 210 -14.57 9.67 -7.71
CA MET A 210 -14.21 10.52 -8.82
C MET A 210 -13.98 9.72 -10.11
N THR A 211 -14.23 10.31 -11.24
CA THR A 211 -13.71 9.81 -12.51
C THR A 211 -12.27 10.28 -12.70
N ILE A 212 -11.48 9.58 -13.49
CA ILE A 212 -10.11 10.01 -13.82
C ILE A 212 -10.14 11.36 -14.56
N GLN A 213 -11.14 11.58 -15.40
CA GLN A 213 -11.35 12.86 -16.08
C GLN A 213 -11.77 14.00 -15.12
N GLY A 214 -12.28 13.63 -13.94
CA GLY A 214 -12.63 14.58 -12.88
C GLY A 214 -11.46 15.03 -12.01
N ILE A 215 -10.26 14.46 -12.20
CA ILE A 215 -9.02 14.90 -11.52
C ILE A 215 -8.58 16.23 -12.12
N GLN A 216 -8.83 17.34 -11.41
CA GLN A 216 -8.59 18.70 -11.91
C GLN A 216 -7.10 19.05 -11.99
N ASP A 217 -6.29 18.50 -11.11
CA ASP A 217 -4.84 18.76 -11.05
C ASP A 217 -4.04 17.95 -12.08
N GLY A 218 -4.76 17.15 -12.88
CA GLY A 218 -4.21 16.29 -13.93
C GLY A 218 -3.95 14.87 -13.45
N SER A 219 -4.47 13.90 -14.20
CA SER A 219 -4.38 12.48 -13.83
C SER A 219 -2.93 11.96 -13.76
N SER A 220 -2.02 12.52 -14.55
CA SER A 220 -0.58 12.19 -14.48
C SER A 220 0.13 12.79 -13.25
N ASN A 221 -0.48 13.76 -12.59
CA ASN A 221 0.09 14.52 -11.47
C ASN A 221 -0.55 14.19 -10.12
N THR A 222 -1.52 13.29 -10.09
CA THR A 222 -2.24 12.92 -8.87
C THR A 222 -2.00 11.46 -8.52
N ILE A 223 -1.56 11.21 -7.29
CA ILE A 223 -1.42 9.84 -6.75
C ILE A 223 -2.80 9.21 -6.65
N MET A 224 -2.99 8.10 -7.34
CA MET A 224 -4.20 7.28 -7.22
C MET A 224 -4.02 6.20 -6.15
N MET A 225 -2.89 5.52 -6.16
CA MET A 225 -2.57 4.45 -5.21
C MET A 225 -1.09 4.50 -4.86
N SER A 226 -0.72 4.00 -3.68
CA SER A 226 0.68 3.88 -3.28
C SER A 226 0.90 2.62 -2.45
N GLU A 227 2.16 2.40 -2.07
CA GLU A 227 2.54 1.30 -1.20
C GLU A 227 2.25 1.64 0.27
N VAL A 228 1.92 0.62 1.04
CA VAL A 228 1.88 0.62 2.51
C VAL A 228 2.66 -0.58 3.03
N LEU A 229 3.17 -0.47 4.25
CA LEU A 229 3.84 -1.58 4.91
C LEU A 229 2.86 -2.41 5.71
N SER A 230 3.07 -3.72 5.70
CA SER A 230 2.30 -4.66 6.51
C SER A 230 2.59 -4.46 7.99
N GLY A 231 1.59 -4.70 8.83
CA GLY A 231 1.70 -4.59 10.28
C GLY A 231 2.72 -5.55 10.88
N LEU A 232 3.28 -5.18 12.03
CA LEU A 232 4.36 -5.90 12.70
C LEU A 232 3.93 -7.20 13.37
N ASN A 233 2.68 -7.29 13.75
CA ASN A 233 2.13 -8.44 14.48
C ASN A 233 0.64 -8.62 14.18
N ALA A 234 0.03 -9.63 14.77
CA ALA A 234 -1.38 -9.96 14.53
C ALA A 234 -2.38 -8.90 15.02
N THR A 235 -1.99 -7.94 15.84
CA THR A 235 -2.86 -6.86 16.32
C THR A 235 -2.75 -5.57 15.52
N ASP A 236 -1.69 -5.38 14.75
CA ASP A 236 -1.46 -4.21 13.91
C ASP A 236 -2.27 -4.34 12.60
N SER A 237 -3.22 -3.46 12.35
CA SER A 237 -4.12 -3.54 11.18
C SER A 237 -3.52 -3.05 9.87
N ARG A 238 -2.29 -2.51 9.86
CA ARG A 238 -1.67 -1.98 8.64
C ARG A 238 -1.49 -3.04 7.56
N GLY A 239 -1.74 -2.64 6.32
CA GLY A 239 -1.59 -3.50 5.16
C GLY A 239 -2.61 -4.63 5.06
N VAL A 240 -3.75 -4.58 5.72
CA VAL A 240 -4.84 -5.56 5.52
C VAL A 240 -5.56 -5.23 4.22
N TRP A 241 -5.41 -6.08 3.19
CA TRP A 241 -5.90 -5.75 1.85
C TRP A 241 -7.42 -5.63 1.74
N ALA A 242 -8.18 -6.46 2.44
CA ALA A 242 -9.65 -6.47 2.37
C ALA A 242 -10.32 -5.49 3.35
N MET A 243 -9.57 -4.60 3.99
CA MET A 243 -10.07 -3.65 4.97
C MET A 243 -9.79 -2.22 4.48
N GLY A 244 -10.85 -1.41 4.29
CA GLY A 244 -10.75 -0.07 3.71
C GLY A 244 -10.28 1.04 4.67
N HIS A 245 -9.94 0.71 5.91
CA HIS A 245 -9.48 1.70 6.90
C HIS A 245 -8.12 2.31 6.52
N ILE A 246 -7.91 3.55 6.99
CA ILE A 246 -6.63 4.25 6.84
C ILE A 246 -5.52 3.45 7.53
N GLY A 247 -4.42 3.27 6.82
CA GLY A 247 -3.32 2.40 7.22
C GLY A 247 -3.47 0.94 6.81
N ALA A 248 -4.69 0.43 6.59
CA ALA A 248 -4.93 -0.93 6.08
C ALA A 248 -4.73 -0.99 4.56
N SER A 249 -5.72 -0.60 3.77
CA SER A 249 -5.62 -0.51 2.31
C SER A 249 -5.92 0.89 1.77
N THR A 250 -5.85 1.90 2.62
CA THR A 250 -5.94 3.30 2.22
C THR A 250 -4.89 4.14 2.94
N ILE A 251 -4.39 5.18 2.27
CA ILE A 251 -3.59 6.25 2.85
C ILE A 251 -4.39 7.53 2.86
N GLY A 252 -4.18 8.36 3.85
CA GLY A 252 -4.93 9.62 3.96
C GLY A 252 -4.55 10.45 5.17
N SER A 253 -5.01 11.68 5.19
CA SER A 253 -4.73 12.68 6.23
C SER A 253 -3.23 12.93 6.49
N TYR A 254 -2.37 12.58 5.54
CA TYR A 254 -0.91 12.74 5.64
C TYR A 254 -0.43 14.20 5.52
N GLY A 255 -1.34 15.15 5.40
CA GLY A 255 -1.08 16.58 5.58
C GLY A 255 -1.24 17.07 7.03
N LYS A 256 -1.81 16.26 7.92
CA LYS A 256 -2.00 16.58 9.34
C LYS A 256 -0.82 16.08 10.18
N GLY A 257 -0.39 16.90 11.13
CA GLY A 257 0.61 16.49 12.11
C GLY A 257 1.98 16.23 11.47
N ALA A 258 2.45 14.99 11.57
CA ALA A 258 3.81 14.62 11.25
C ALA A 258 3.94 13.61 10.08
N ALA A 259 2.84 13.24 9.43
CA ALA A 259 2.83 12.39 8.23
C ALA A 259 3.13 13.21 6.96
N LEU A 260 4.32 13.80 6.89
CA LEU A 260 4.61 14.90 5.97
C LEU A 260 5.19 14.44 4.63
N THR A 261 5.78 13.25 4.59
CA THR A 261 6.46 12.69 3.41
C THR A 261 6.28 11.16 3.35
N PRO A 262 6.59 10.52 2.24
CA PRO A 262 6.69 9.05 2.21
C PRO A 262 7.68 8.56 3.26
N ASN A 263 7.43 7.38 3.82
CA ASN A 263 8.28 6.74 4.83
C ASN A 263 8.62 7.63 6.05
N ALA A 264 7.76 8.62 6.38
CA ALA A 264 7.97 9.47 7.55
C ALA A 264 8.13 8.64 8.83
N LYS A 265 9.12 9.00 9.67
CA LYS A 265 9.60 8.15 10.79
C LYS A 265 9.07 8.55 12.16
N ASN A 266 8.34 9.66 12.25
CA ASN A 266 7.87 10.12 13.55
C ASN A 266 6.61 9.35 14.02
N ASP A 267 6.36 9.37 15.33
CA ASP A 267 5.30 8.59 15.96
C ASP A 267 3.88 8.99 15.54
N LEU A 268 3.70 10.19 14.97
CA LEU A 268 2.40 10.67 14.50
C LEU A 268 2.18 10.47 12.99
N SER A 269 3.11 9.80 12.31
CA SER A 269 3.00 9.60 10.86
C SER A 269 1.99 8.53 10.46
N ASP A 270 1.64 7.60 11.38
CA ASP A 270 0.47 6.74 11.28
C ASP A 270 -0.28 6.80 12.61
N ILE A 271 -1.55 7.16 12.60
CA ILE A 271 -2.43 7.12 13.77
C ILE A 271 -3.41 5.99 13.55
N ILE A 272 -3.17 4.86 14.22
CA ILE A 272 -3.92 3.61 14.04
C ILE A 272 -4.39 3.06 15.39
N THR A 273 -5.46 2.28 15.37
CA THR A 273 -6.13 1.78 16.59
C THR A 273 -5.24 0.86 17.42
N THR A 274 -4.33 0.15 16.79
CA THR A 274 -3.47 -0.87 17.43
C THR A 274 -2.01 -0.67 17.07
N CYS A 275 -1.47 0.50 17.42
CA CYS A 275 -0.05 0.78 17.26
C CYS A 275 0.78 -0.12 18.21
N PRO A 276 1.77 -0.84 17.70
CA PRO A 276 2.62 -1.69 18.53
C PRO A 276 3.65 -0.93 19.39
N GLY A 277 3.55 0.41 19.49
CA GLY A 277 4.39 1.23 20.36
C GLY A 277 5.84 1.41 19.87
N SER A 278 6.79 1.49 20.77
CA SER A 278 8.21 1.79 20.49
C SER A 278 8.90 0.84 19.49
N THR A 279 8.42 -0.40 19.37
CA THR A 279 8.92 -1.37 18.37
C THR A 279 8.65 -0.91 16.95
N ALA A 280 7.56 -0.16 16.73
CA ALA A 280 7.24 0.39 15.42
C ALA A 280 8.25 1.46 14.99
N ALA A 281 8.67 2.33 15.89
CA ALA A 281 9.66 3.36 15.63
C ALA A 281 11.03 2.76 15.25
N ALA A 282 11.45 1.69 15.93
CA ALA A 282 12.70 1.00 15.64
C ALA A 282 12.76 0.39 14.22
N LEU A 283 11.58 0.07 13.63
CA LEU A 283 11.44 -0.48 12.29
C LEU A 283 11.03 0.55 11.23
N ASN A 284 11.19 1.83 11.51
CA ASN A 284 10.77 2.96 10.65
C ASN A 284 9.26 2.98 10.35
N LEU A 285 8.46 2.44 11.24
CA LEU A 285 7.01 2.42 11.19
C LEU A 285 6.45 3.29 12.32
N GLY A 286 6.82 4.58 12.33
CA GLY A 286 6.29 5.52 13.32
C GLY A 286 4.77 5.40 13.38
N CYS A 287 4.21 5.16 14.58
CA CYS A 287 2.77 5.17 14.79
C CYS A 287 2.40 5.59 16.21
N ALA A 288 1.21 6.14 16.34
CA ALA A 288 0.55 6.39 17.62
C ALA A 288 -0.78 5.66 17.70
N ASN A 289 -1.21 5.35 18.92
CA ASN A 289 -2.56 4.82 19.13
C ASN A 289 -3.61 5.90 18.87
N GLY A 290 -4.61 5.54 18.08
CA GLY A 290 -5.71 6.42 17.73
C GLY A 290 -6.73 5.70 16.83
N SER A 291 -7.62 6.45 16.24
CA SER A 291 -8.78 5.91 15.52
C SER A 291 -8.53 5.72 14.02
N ASN A 292 -7.40 5.18 13.56
CA ASN A 292 -7.08 4.98 12.13
C ASN A 292 -7.33 6.24 11.27
N THR A 293 -6.78 7.36 11.70
CA THR A 293 -7.09 8.68 11.13
C THR A 293 -6.02 9.21 10.20
N VAL A 294 -4.80 8.73 10.31
CA VAL A 294 -3.64 9.18 9.52
C VAL A 294 -2.83 7.97 9.08
N ALA A 295 -2.46 7.91 7.83
CA ALA A 295 -1.41 7.03 7.34
C ALA A 295 -0.77 7.61 6.08
N THR A 296 0.56 7.58 6.03
CA THR A 296 1.33 7.98 4.87
C THR A 296 1.70 6.78 3.99
N ALA A 297 2.15 7.07 2.76
CA ALA A 297 2.73 6.07 1.88
C ALA A 297 4.01 5.49 2.50
N ARG A 298 4.16 4.16 2.45
CA ARG A 298 5.32 3.45 3.04
C ARG A 298 5.74 2.26 2.20
N SER A 299 7.03 2.03 2.13
CA SER A 299 7.57 0.84 1.48
C SER A 299 8.82 0.32 2.19
N ALA A 300 9.20 -0.91 1.87
CA ALA A 300 10.48 -1.49 2.25
C ALA A 300 11.61 -1.14 1.26
N HIS A 301 11.31 -0.41 0.20
CA HIS A 301 12.30 0.01 -0.79
C HIS A 301 13.20 1.11 -0.24
N THR A 302 14.48 1.07 -0.60
CA THR A 302 15.42 2.10 -0.16
C THR A 302 15.15 3.43 -0.88
N GLY A 303 14.89 4.47 -0.08
CA GLY A 303 14.88 5.87 -0.52
C GLY A 303 13.56 6.38 -1.07
N GLY A 304 12.45 5.63 -0.97
CA GLY A 304 11.15 6.11 -1.40
C GLY A 304 10.09 5.02 -1.55
N VAL A 305 8.96 5.37 -2.13
CA VAL A 305 7.80 4.50 -2.35
C VAL A 305 7.42 4.49 -3.83
N ASN A 306 6.81 3.41 -4.31
CA ASN A 306 6.15 3.42 -5.61
C ASN A 306 4.73 3.95 -5.47
N ALA A 307 4.30 4.75 -6.43
CA ALA A 307 2.95 5.27 -6.52
C ALA A 307 2.41 5.14 -7.95
N ALA A 308 1.17 4.68 -8.08
CA ALA A 308 0.43 4.73 -9.33
C ALA A 308 -0.33 6.06 -9.40
N MET A 309 -0.15 6.75 -10.52
CA MET A 309 -0.83 8.01 -10.80
C MET A 309 -2.23 7.76 -11.37
N GLY A 310 -3.06 8.79 -11.42
CA GLY A 310 -4.41 8.70 -11.96
C GLY A 310 -4.49 8.24 -13.42
N ASP A 311 -3.47 8.48 -14.23
CA ASP A 311 -3.35 7.98 -15.61
C ASP A 311 -2.86 6.51 -15.69
N GLY A 312 -2.61 5.89 -14.55
CA GLY A 312 -2.10 4.53 -14.44
C GLY A 312 -0.59 4.40 -14.67
N THR A 313 0.17 5.47 -14.83
CA THR A 313 1.65 5.41 -14.80
C THR A 313 2.12 5.13 -13.38
N VAL A 314 3.28 4.50 -13.23
CA VAL A 314 3.88 4.22 -11.93
C VAL A 314 5.16 5.02 -11.79
N ARG A 315 5.27 5.81 -10.72
CA ARG A 315 6.44 6.63 -10.39
C ARG A 315 7.04 6.20 -9.06
N PHE A 316 8.33 6.46 -8.90
CA PHE A 316 8.99 6.32 -7.60
C PHE A 316 9.11 7.69 -6.93
N LEU A 317 8.45 7.85 -5.81
CA LEU A 317 8.48 9.07 -5.00
C LEU A 317 9.59 8.93 -3.96
N ARG A 318 10.53 9.86 -3.95
CA ARG A 318 11.66 9.83 -3.01
C ARG A 318 11.22 10.26 -1.61
N ASP A 319 11.87 9.70 -0.59
CA ASP A 319 11.67 10.13 0.81
C ASP A 319 12.01 11.61 1.03
N SER A 320 12.89 12.16 0.18
CA SER A 320 13.33 13.56 0.22
C SER A 320 12.42 14.53 -0.53
N ILE A 321 11.29 14.07 -1.08
CA ILE A 321 10.30 14.95 -1.69
C ILE A 321 9.85 16.00 -0.67
N SER A 322 9.64 17.24 -1.10
CA SER A 322 9.12 18.26 -0.19
C SER A 322 7.70 17.92 0.26
N GLN A 323 7.36 18.35 1.45
CA GLN A 323 6.03 18.17 2.02
C GLN A 323 4.95 18.76 1.10
N LEU A 324 5.19 19.94 0.52
CA LEU A 324 4.25 20.58 -0.39
C LEU A 324 4.04 19.75 -1.65
N ALA A 325 5.12 19.29 -2.28
CA ALA A 325 5.03 18.48 -3.48
C ALA A 325 4.28 17.17 -3.21
N PHE A 326 4.55 16.50 -2.10
CA PHE A 326 3.84 15.27 -1.73
C PHE A 326 2.36 15.53 -1.43
N TYR A 327 2.04 16.66 -0.77
CA TYR A 327 0.67 17.09 -0.53
C TYR A 327 -0.09 17.31 -1.84
N GLN A 328 0.48 18.11 -2.77
CA GLN A 328 -0.15 18.42 -4.05
C GLN A 328 -0.29 17.18 -4.93
N LEU A 329 0.71 16.29 -4.99
CA LEU A 329 0.59 15.00 -5.66
C LEU A 329 -0.54 14.13 -5.08
N GLY A 330 -0.86 14.29 -3.81
CA GLY A 330 -1.92 13.56 -3.14
C GLY A 330 -3.31 14.13 -3.37
N SER A 331 -3.41 15.40 -3.71
CA SER A 331 -4.66 16.08 -4.00
C SER A 331 -5.09 15.87 -5.46
N ALA A 332 -6.40 15.81 -5.67
CA ALA A 332 -7.00 15.72 -7.00
C ALA A 332 -7.63 17.05 -7.46
N GLN A 333 -7.72 18.04 -6.57
CA GLN A 333 -8.53 19.25 -6.80
C GLN A 333 -7.99 20.48 -6.04
N ASP A 334 -6.69 20.61 -5.83
CA ASP A 334 -6.14 21.79 -5.15
C ASP A 334 -5.94 22.98 -6.10
N GLY A 335 -5.91 22.75 -7.40
CA GLY A 335 -5.77 23.79 -8.43
C GLY A 335 -4.38 24.46 -8.45
N GLN A 336 -3.39 23.86 -7.80
CA GLN A 336 -2.06 24.42 -7.70
C GLN A 336 -1.07 23.73 -8.65
N PRO A 337 -0.14 24.49 -9.24
CA PRO A 337 0.91 23.89 -10.06
C PRO A 337 1.87 23.09 -9.19
N LEU A 338 2.26 21.90 -9.67
CA LEU A 338 3.27 21.10 -8.99
C LEU A 338 4.62 21.80 -8.94
N PRO A 339 5.34 21.77 -7.82
CA PRO A 339 6.72 22.21 -7.75
C PRO A 339 7.61 21.39 -8.70
N ALA A 340 8.67 22.01 -9.23
CA ALA A 340 9.59 21.34 -10.17
C ALA A 340 10.20 20.04 -9.64
N GLU A 341 10.35 19.92 -8.34
CA GLU A 341 10.88 18.75 -7.63
C GLU A 341 9.89 17.55 -7.54
N ALA A 342 8.64 17.76 -7.91
CA ALA A 342 7.63 16.69 -7.95
C ALA A 342 7.68 15.82 -9.21
N ASN A 343 8.50 16.22 -10.19
CA ASN A 343 8.67 15.55 -11.47
C ASN A 343 9.83 14.56 -11.50
#